data_788c1685a580e34a22f2d35bab006f74
#
_entry.id   788c1685a580e34a22f2d35bab006f74
#
_cell.length_a   1.000
_cell.length_b   1.000
_cell.length_c   1.000
_cell.angle_alpha   90.00
_cell.angle_beta   90.00
_cell.angle_gamma   90.00
#
_symmetry.space_group_name_H-M   'P 1'
#
loop_
_entity.id
_entity.type
_entity.pdbx_description
1 polymer ?
#
loop_
_entity_poly.entity_id
_entity_poly.type
_entity_poly.pdbx_seq_one_letter_code
_entity_poly.pdbx_strand_id
1 'polypeptide(L)'
;MKKLLILGGSSYIVPVIQKAHELGLFVITCDYLPQNIAHTYSDEYWNISIIEKELVLRAAEKEKIDGVISFACDPGVVTAAYVAEKMNLPFQGSYEAVSILQDKGRFRQFLMEHEFNCPHSRRYTDREAPKKDIEFFHWPVMVKPVDSAGSKGVTKVGKPDELSVAIDTALAISHCGAFIIEDFLTFQGFHSS
;
A
#
# COMPACT_ATOMS: atom_id res chain seq x y z
N MET A 1 5.01 -1.24 30.97
CA MET A 1 4.30 -2.08 29.98
C MET A 1 4.76 -1.64 28.59
N LYS A 2 5.09 -2.56 27.70
CA LYS A 2 5.52 -2.21 26.34
C LYS A 2 4.31 -1.74 25.51
N LYS A 3 4.52 -0.74 24.66
CA LYS A 3 3.49 -0.11 23.81
C LYS A 3 3.61 -0.59 22.37
N LEU A 4 2.53 -1.14 21.83
CA LEU A 4 2.40 -1.54 20.43
C LEU A 4 1.48 -0.58 19.69
N LEU A 5 1.97 0.08 18.65
CA LEU A 5 1.18 0.86 17.71
C LEU A 5 0.67 -0.05 16.57
N ILE A 6 -0.64 -0.06 16.33
CA ILE A 6 -1.27 -0.78 15.21
C ILE A 6 -1.88 0.25 14.27
N LEU A 7 -1.41 0.26 13.01
CA LEU A 7 -1.92 1.16 11.97
C LEU A 7 -3.13 0.51 11.27
N GLY A 8 -4.27 1.18 11.37
CA GLY A 8 -5.57 0.76 10.88
C GLY A 8 -6.61 0.67 11.97
N GLY A 9 -7.89 0.51 11.59
CA GLY A 9 -9.03 0.49 12.52
C GLY A 9 -10.08 -0.57 12.20
N SER A 10 -9.89 -1.39 11.15
CA SER A 10 -10.87 -2.37 10.69
C SER A 10 -11.07 -3.54 11.66
N SER A 11 -12.14 -4.29 11.46
CA SER A 11 -12.43 -5.50 12.26
C SER A 11 -11.36 -6.59 12.14
N TYR A 12 -10.59 -6.60 11.06
CA TYR A 12 -9.51 -7.58 10.85
C TYR A 12 -8.38 -7.48 11.87
N ILE A 13 -8.17 -6.32 12.50
CA ILE A 13 -7.11 -6.15 13.50
C ILE A 13 -7.56 -6.47 14.92
N VAL A 14 -8.85 -6.68 15.18
CA VAL A 14 -9.35 -7.02 16.52
C VAL A 14 -8.67 -8.27 17.11
N PRO A 15 -8.51 -9.39 16.39
CA PRO A 15 -7.78 -10.55 16.92
C PRO A 15 -6.30 -10.24 17.25
N VAL A 16 -5.67 -9.31 16.52
CA VAL A 16 -4.29 -8.88 16.78
C VAL A 16 -4.21 -8.09 18.09
N ILE A 17 -5.19 -7.20 18.34
CA ILE A 17 -5.29 -6.44 19.60
C ILE A 17 -5.47 -7.41 20.78
N GLN A 18 -6.40 -8.37 20.67
CA GLN A 18 -6.62 -9.38 21.69
C GLN A 18 -5.34 -10.16 21.99
N LYS A 19 -4.63 -10.58 20.95
CA LYS A 19 -3.36 -11.30 21.12
C LYS A 19 -2.28 -10.42 21.76
N ALA A 20 -2.22 -9.13 21.42
CA ALA A 20 -1.29 -8.19 22.03
C ALA A 20 -1.58 -8.03 23.55
N HIS A 21 -2.85 -7.95 23.93
CA HIS A 21 -3.25 -7.91 25.35
C HIS A 21 -2.89 -9.19 26.11
N GLU A 22 -3.07 -10.39 25.50
CA GLU A 22 -2.62 -11.64 26.10
C GLU A 22 -1.10 -11.67 26.35
N LEU A 23 -0.34 -10.95 25.54
CA LEU A 23 1.11 -10.78 25.70
C LEU A 23 1.50 -9.66 26.66
N GLY A 24 0.50 -9.01 27.31
CA GLY A 24 0.74 -7.93 28.28
C GLY A 24 1.18 -6.60 27.65
N LEU A 25 0.83 -6.36 26.38
CA LEU A 25 1.15 -5.11 25.69
C LEU A 25 0.04 -4.07 25.87
N PHE A 26 0.43 -2.81 25.94
CA PHE A 26 -0.48 -1.66 25.80
C PHE A 26 -0.66 -1.39 24.32
N VAL A 27 -1.89 -1.39 23.83
CA VAL A 27 -2.21 -1.30 22.40
C VAL A 27 -2.76 0.07 22.05
N ILE A 28 -2.12 0.71 21.08
CA ILE A 28 -2.56 1.97 20.48
C ILE A 28 -3.00 1.69 19.06
N THR A 29 -4.22 2.08 18.70
CA THR A 29 -4.68 2.03 17.31
C THR A 29 -4.63 3.43 16.68
N CYS A 30 -4.31 3.49 15.38
CA CYS A 30 -4.20 4.74 14.64
C CYS A 30 -4.95 4.63 13.30
N ASP A 31 -5.95 5.49 13.09
CA ASP A 31 -6.73 5.58 11.86
C ASP A 31 -7.45 6.94 11.82
N TYR A 32 -7.80 7.43 10.63
CA TYR A 32 -8.54 8.69 10.48
C TYR A 32 -10.05 8.54 10.66
N LEU A 33 -10.57 7.31 10.75
CA LEU A 33 -11.99 7.01 10.93
C LEU A 33 -12.27 6.64 12.41
N PRO A 34 -12.75 7.57 13.25
CA PRO A 34 -12.88 7.35 14.68
C PRO A 34 -13.94 6.30 15.06
N GLN A 35 -14.87 5.97 14.14
CA GLN A 35 -15.92 4.98 14.35
C GLN A 35 -15.50 3.54 14.04
N ASN A 36 -14.24 3.32 13.62
CA ASN A 36 -13.74 1.99 13.33
C ASN A 36 -13.74 1.12 14.58
N ILE A 37 -14.27 -0.11 14.43
CA ILE A 37 -14.55 -1.02 15.55
C ILE A 37 -13.30 -1.39 16.37
N ALA A 38 -12.13 -1.47 15.75
CA ALA A 38 -10.90 -1.86 16.44
C ALA A 38 -10.51 -0.89 17.57
N HIS A 39 -10.90 0.40 17.48
CA HIS A 39 -10.60 1.40 18.50
C HIS A 39 -11.29 1.13 19.84
N THR A 40 -12.42 0.39 19.82
CA THR A 40 -13.11 0.00 21.05
C THR A 40 -12.44 -1.14 21.81
N TYR A 41 -11.46 -1.80 21.18
CA TYR A 41 -10.68 -2.90 21.74
C TYR A 41 -9.25 -2.50 22.14
N SER A 42 -8.76 -1.34 21.68
CA SER A 42 -7.43 -0.83 22.05
C SER A 42 -7.48 -0.01 23.36
N ASP A 43 -6.32 0.16 24.01
CA ASP A 43 -6.17 0.98 25.20
C ASP A 43 -6.19 2.48 24.89
N GLU A 44 -5.72 2.84 23.68
CA GLU A 44 -5.66 4.22 23.19
C GLU A 44 -5.93 4.28 21.69
N TYR A 45 -6.46 5.39 21.22
CA TYR A 45 -6.73 5.67 19.82
C TYR A 45 -6.17 7.02 19.38
N TRP A 46 -5.47 7.03 18.25
CA TRP A 46 -5.00 8.25 17.60
C TRP A 46 -5.77 8.52 16.31
N ASN A 47 -6.42 9.66 16.25
CA ASN A 47 -7.10 10.14 15.05
C ASN A 47 -6.08 10.78 14.08
N ILE A 48 -5.26 9.96 13.46
CA ILE A 48 -4.25 10.36 12.48
C ILE A 48 -4.38 9.42 11.28
N SER A 49 -4.31 9.98 10.07
CA SER A 49 -4.28 9.16 8.86
C SER A 49 -3.02 8.31 8.80
N ILE A 50 -3.18 7.02 8.59
CA ILE A 50 -2.06 6.06 8.53
C ILE A 50 -1.10 6.27 7.35
N ILE A 51 -1.45 7.10 6.37
CA ILE A 51 -0.57 7.47 5.26
C ILE A 51 0.26 8.74 5.57
N GLU A 52 -0.07 9.46 6.62
CA GLU A 52 0.67 10.66 7.07
C GLU A 52 1.84 10.27 7.98
N LYS A 53 2.83 9.60 7.40
CA LYS A 53 3.95 8.97 8.11
C LYS A 53 4.70 9.89 9.09
N GLU A 54 4.84 11.18 8.76
CA GLU A 54 5.53 12.14 9.62
C GLU A 54 4.71 12.49 10.88
N LEU A 55 3.37 12.57 10.76
CA LEU A 55 2.50 12.79 11.92
C LEU A 55 2.47 11.56 12.82
N VAL A 56 2.39 10.37 12.21
CA VAL A 56 2.45 9.11 12.96
C VAL A 56 3.79 8.96 13.67
N LEU A 57 4.91 9.29 13.02
CA LEU A 57 6.25 9.24 13.63
C LEU A 57 6.31 10.15 14.87
N ARG A 58 5.90 11.42 14.75
CA ARG A 58 5.92 12.38 15.89
C ARG A 58 5.09 11.89 17.06
N ALA A 59 3.91 11.32 16.81
CA ALA A 59 3.08 10.73 17.85
C ALA A 59 3.77 9.52 18.51
N ALA A 60 4.36 8.66 17.71
CA ALA A 60 5.07 7.46 18.14
C ALA A 60 6.30 7.80 19.02
N GLU A 61 7.09 8.80 18.62
CA GLU A 61 8.25 9.31 19.38
C GLU A 61 7.81 9.91 20.73
N LYS A 62 6.75 10.73 20.71
CA LYS A 62 6.20 11.34 21.92
C LYS A 62 5.75 10.29 22.93
N GLU A 63 5.04 9.27 22.45
CA GLU A 63 4.51 8.16 23.28
C GLU A 63 5.55 7.08 23.58
N LYS A 64 6.72 7.13 22.93
CA LYS A 64 7.82 6.18 23.12
C LYS A 64 7.35 4.74 22.95
N ILE A 65 6.75 4.44 21.78
CA ILE A 65 6.28 3.10 21.47
C ILE A 65 7.46 2.11 21.39
N ASP A 66 7.21 0.84 21.69
CA ASP A 66 8.20 -0.24 21.63
C ASP A 66 8.08 -1.09 20.34
N GLY A 67 7.00 -0.92 19.60
CA GLY A 67 6.78 -1.62 18.33
C GLY A 67 5.67 -0.98 17.53
N VAL A 68 5.70 -1.19 16.21
CA VAL A 68 4.68 -0.75 15.27
C VAL A 68 4.41 -1.83 14.25
N ILE A 69 3.13 -2.03 13.92
CA ILE A 69 2.70 -2.98 12.88
C ILE A 69 1.56 -2.39 12.04
N SER A 70 1.41 -2.91 10.84
CA SER A 70 0.20 -2.78 10.02
C SER A 70 -0.24 -4.19 9.62
N PHE A 71 -1.45 -4.58 10.00
CA PHE A 71 -2.00 -5.91 9.73
C PHE A 71 -3.28 -5.79 8.89
N ALA A 72 -3.33 -6.51 7.78
CA ALA A 72 -4.45 -6.48 6.83
C ALA A 72 -4.84 -5.05 6.37
N CYS A 73 -3.85 -4.14 6.32
CA CYS A 73 -4.02 -2.73 5.99
C CYS A 73 -2.83 -2.26 5.15
N ASP A 74 -2.87 -2.53 3.84
CA ASP A 74 -1.77 -2.23 2.91
C ASP A 74 -1.29 -0.77 2.95
N PRO A 75 -2.16 0.26 3.03
CA PRO A 75 -1.67 1.64 3.09
C PRO A 75 -0.83 1.95 4.32
N GLY A 76 -1.04 1.24 5.42
CA GLY A 76 -0.33 1.49 6.68
C GLY A 76 1.07 0.86 6.73
N VAL A 77 1.37 -0.16 5.89
CA VAL A 77 2.62 -0.91 6.02
C VAL A 77 3.85 -0.05 5.71
N VAL A 78 3.75 0.88 4.75
CA VAL A 78 4.83 1.82 4.41
C VAL A 78 5.13 2.75 5.59
N THR A 79 4.08 3.27 6.23
CA THR A 79 4.21 4.11 7.43
C THR A 79 4.78 3.32 8.62
N ALA A 80 4.33 2.06 8.80
CA ALA A 80 4.88 1.21 9.86
C ALA A 80 6.39 0.97 9.68
N ALA A 81 6.82 0.65 8.45
CA ALA A 81 8.24 0.48 8.13
C ALA A 81 9.03 1.77 8.34
N TYR A 82 8.47 2.92 7.95
CA TYR A 82 9.09 4.23 8.15
C TYR A 82 9.30 4.55 9.64
N VAL A 83 8.26 4.40 10.44
CA VAL A 83 8.31 4.66 11.89
C VAL A 83 9.29 3.69 12.57
N ALA A 84 9.23 2.42 12.22
CA ALA A 84 10.14 1.42 12.78
C ALA A 84 11.61 1.76 12.48
N GLU A 85 11.93 2.13 11.22
CA GLU A 85 13.29 2.50 10.84
C GLU A 85 13.77 3.77 11.57
N LYS A 86 12.94 4.82 11.63
CA LYS A 86 13.30 6.08 12.31
C LYS A 86 13.50 5.93 13.81
N MET A 87 12.72 5.07 14.44
CA MET A 87 12.80 4.80 15.88
C MET A 87 13.71 3.60 16.23
N ASN A 88 14.36 2.99 15.25
CA ASN A 88 15.18 1.79 15.43
C ASN A 88 14.41 0.64 16.11
N LEU A 89 13.16 0.43 15.72
CA LEU A 89 12.29 -0.65 16.20
C LEU A 89 12.40 -1.87 15.29
N PRO A 90 12.14 -3.08 15.81
CA PRO A 90 12.09 -4.28 14.97
C PRO A 90 11.01 -4.19 13.89
N PHE A 91 11.35 -4.54 12.65
CA PHE A 91 10.40 -4.66 11.54
C PHE A 91 10.86 -5.73 10.54
N GLN A 92 9.93 -6.17 9.67
CA GLN A 92 10.16 -7.29 8.75
C GLN A 92 11.06 -6.95 7.55
N GLY A 93 11.28 -5.65 7.28
CA GLY A 93 12.10 -5.17 6.17
C GLY A 93 12.40 -3.68 6.30
N SER A 94 13.35 -3.18 5.51
CA SER A 94 13.65 -1.75 5.45
C SER A 94 12.48 -0.95 4.88
N TYR A 95 12.39 0.32 5.22
CA TYR A 95 11.42 1.25 4.63
C TYR A 95 11.50 1.27 3.09
N GLU A 96 12.72 1.21 2.54
CA GLU A 96 12.94 1.16 1.08
C GLU A 96 12.34 -0.10 0.46
N ALA A 97 12.63 -1.29 1.02
CA ALA A 97 12.09 -2.55 0.50
C ALA A 97 10.56 -2.58 0.53
N VAL A 98 9.96 -2.14 1.63
CA VAL A 98 8.50 -2.06 1.77
C VAL A 98 7.91 -1.06 0.77
N SER A 99 8.56 0.09 0.57
CA SER A 99 8.12 1.11 -0.38
C SER A 99 8.17 0.62 -1.84
N ILE A 100 9.18 -0.19 -2.20
CA ILE A 100 9.26 -0.83 -3.52
C ILE A 100 8.09 -1.80 -3.69
N LEU A 101 7.83 -2.66 -2.71
CA LEU A 101 6.77 -3.67 -2.79
C LEU A 101 5.36 -3.06 -2.87
N GLN A 102 5.14 -1.90 -2.28
CA GLN A 102 3.84 -1.23 -2.25
C GLN A 102 3.55 -0.38 -3.51
N ASP A 103 4.57 0.16 -4.19
CA ASP A 103 4.39 0.87 -5.46
C ASP A 103 4.55 -0.11 -6.63
N LYS A 104 3.44 -0.40 -7.32
CA LYS A 104 3.42 -1.36 -8.45
C LYS A 104 4.45 -1.01 -9.54
N GLY A 105 4.66 0.29 -9.80
CA GLY A 105 5.63 0.73 -10.80
C GLY A 105 7.07 0.49 -10.36
N ARG A 106 7.41 0.82 -9.11
CA ARG A 106 8.74 0.55 -8.54
C ARG A 106 8.99 -0.95 -8.45
N PHE A 107 7.97 -1.72 -8.06
CA PHE A 107 8.12 -3.18 -8.00
C PHE A 107 8.35 -3.81 -9.38
N ARG A 108 7.63 -3.36 -10.42
CA ARG A 108 7.89 -3.83 -11.79
C ARG A 108 9.28 -3.44 -12.29
N GLN A 109 9.73 -2.22 -11.99
CA GLN A 109 11.07 -1.78 -12.31
C GLN A 109 12.13 -2.66 -11.61
N PHE A 110 11.97 -2.93 -10.32
CA PHE A 110 12.83 -3.84 -9.57
C PHE A 110 12.90 -5.24 -10.22
N LEU A 111 11.76 -5.80 -10.62
CA LEU A 111 11.73 -7.11 -11.28
C LEU A 111 12.50 -7.09 -12.61
N MET A 112 12.34 -6.05 -13.42
CA MET A 112 13.06 -5.91 -14.70
C MET A 112 14.57 -5.75 -14.50
N GLU A 113 14.99 -4.93 -13.54
CA GLU A 113 16.40 -4.70 -13.23
C GLU A 113 17.13 -5.94 -12.70
N HIS A 114 16.37 -6.89 -12.11
CA HIS A 114 16.89 -8.15 -11.59
C HIS A 114 16.55 -9.36 -12.47
N GLU A 115 16.16 -9.13 -13.73
CA GLU A 115 15.89 -10.16 -14.74
C GLU A 115 14.79 -11.16 -14.36
N PHE A 116 13.84 -10.77 -13.48
CA PHE A 116 12.66 -11.57 -13.20
C PHE A 116 11.64 -11.44 -14.32
N ASN A 117 10.93 -12.54 -14.61
CA ASN A 117 9.81 -12.50 -15.54
C ASN A 117 8.69 -11.61 -15.00
N CYS A 118 8.35 -10.58 -15.76
CA CYS A 118 7.24 -9.68 -15.47
C CYS A 118 6.59 -9.18 -16.77
N PRO A 119 5.33 -8.72 -16.74
CA PRO A 119 4.72 -8.13 -17.93
C PRO A 119 5.47 -6.86 -18.35
N HIS A 120 5.46 -6.54 -19.65
CA HIS A 120 5.89 -5.23 -20.09
C HIS A 120 5.08 -4.17 -19.36
N SER A 121 5.74 -3.22 -18.76
CA SER A 121 5.08 -2.23 -17.94
C SER A 121 5.82 -0.90 -17.93
N ARG A 122 5.08 0.19 -17.78
CA ARG A 122 5.63 1.53 -17.55
C ARG A 122 4.80 2.29 -16.52
N ARG A 123 5.49 2.97 -15.61
CA ARG A 123 4.93 3.89 -14.63
C ARG A 123 4.87 5.30 -15.22
N TYR A 124 3.77 6.00 -14.97
CA TYR A 124 3.54 7.36 -15.45
C TYR A 124 3.02 8.26 -14.32
N THR A 125 3.38 9.53 -14.41
CA THR A 125 2.82 10.63 -13.63
C THR A 125 2.14 11.68 -14.53
N ASP A 126 2.43 11.63 -15.82
CA ASP A 126 1.81 12.47 -16.84
C ASP A 126 0.76 11.69 -17.61
N ARG A 127 -0.47 12.21 -17.64
CA ARG A 127 -1.62 11.63 -18.32
C ARG A 127 -1.42 11.44 -19.82
N GLU A 128 -0.68 12.33 -20.45
CA GLU A 128 -0.48 12.35 -21.91
C GLU A 128 0.73 11.51 -22.38
N ALA A 129 1.65 11.22 -21.47
CA ALA A 129 2.87 10.49 -21.80
C ALA A 129 2.62 9.11 -22.45
N PRO A 130 1.61 8.31 -22.02
CA PRO A 130 1.37 7.00 -22.60
C PRO A 130 1.02 7.01 -24.09
N LYS A 131 0.52 8.13 -24.63
CA LYS A 131 0.20 8.25 -26.06
C LYS A 131 1.42 8.08 -26.97
N LYS A 132 2.61 8.33 -26.44
CA LYS A 132 3.87 8.14 -27.16
C LYS A 132 4.40 6.71 -27.11
N ASP A 133 3.83 5.92 -26.21
CA ASP A 133 4.28 4.55 -25.89
C ASP A 133 3.28 3.46 -26.32
N ILE A 134 2.28 3.81 -27.14
CA ILE A 134 1.19 2.88 -27.54
C ILE A 134 1.75 1.61 -28.18
N GLU A 135 2.79 1.71 -28.99
CA GLU A 135 3.43 0.58 -29.68
C GLU A 135 4.34 -0.25 -28.77
N PHE A 136 4.67 0.25 -27.58
CA PHE A 136 5.46 -0.50 -26.59
C PHE A 136 4.67 -1.65 -25.97
N PHE A 137 3.34 -1.54 -25.88
CA PHE A 137 2.48 -2.49 -25.19
C PHE A 137 1.86 -3.53 -26.11
N HIS A 138 1.69 -4.76 -25.59
CA HIS A 138 0.90 -5.80 -26.23
C HIS A 138 -0.54 -5.73 -25.73
N TRP A 139 -1.43 -5.32 -26.60
CA TRP A 139 -2.85 -5.16 -26.25
C TRP A 139 -3.58 -6.51 -26.13
N PRO A 140 -4.52 -6.67 -25.17
CA PRO A 140 -5.00 -5.66 -24.22
C PRO A 140 -4.02 -5.37 -23.09
N VAL A 141 -4.22 -4.24 -22.40
CA VAL A 141 -3.39 -3.79 -21.26
C VAL A 141 -4.23 -3.61 -19.99
N MET A 142 -3.55 -3.56 -18.86
CA MET A 142 -4.13 -3.17 -17.56
C MET A 142 -3.62 -1.78 -17.17
N VAL A 143 -4.53 -0.89 -16.83
CA VAL A 143 -4.22 0.42 -16.25
C VAL A 143 -4.59 0.38 -14.77
N LYS A 144 -3.65 0.79 -13.90
CA LYS A 144 -3.80 0.66 -12.44
C LYS A 144 -3.18 1.85 -11.73
N PRO A 145 -3.75 2.36 -10.62
CA PRO A 145 -3.00 3.24 -9.71
C PRO A 145 -1.84 2.46 -9.10
N VAL A 146 -0.70 3.12 -8.90
CA VAL A 146 0.51 2.42 -8.38
C VAL A 146 0.38 2.05 -6.90
N ASP A 147 -0.43 2.78 -6.14
CA ASP A 147 -0.50 2.81 -4.68
C ASP A 147 -1.86 2.39 -4.09
N SER A 148 -2.74 1.77 -4.88
CA SER A 148 -4.04 1.27 -4.41
C SER A 148 -4.04 -0.24 -4.16
N ALA A 149 -4.95 -0.69 -3.30
CA ALA A 149 -5.22 -2.09 -3.01
C ALA A 149 -6.68 -2.47 -3.34
N GLY A 150 -6.99 -3.77 -3.34
CA GLY A 150 -8.35 -4.27 -3.54
C GLY A 150 -8.93 -3.99 -4.93
N SER A 151 -8.12 -4.02 -5.96
CA SER A 151 -8.51 -3.78 -7.37
C SER A 151 -9.18 -2.42 -7.65
N LYS A 152 -9.10 -1.47 -6.73
CA LYS A 152 -9.66 -0.13 -6.92
C LYS A 152 -8.90 0.62 -8.02
N GLY A 153 -9.63 1.19 -8.97
CA GLY A 153 -9.06 1.94 -10.09
C GLY A 153 -8.34 1.09 -11.14
N VAL A 154 -8.53 -0.24 -11.12
CA VAL A 154 -7.92 -1.16 -12.09
C VAL A 154 -8.87 -1.34 -13.29
N THR A 155 -8.38 -1.06 -14.49
CA THR A 155 -9.17 -1.14 -15.73
C THR A 155 -8.42 -1.95 -16.79
N LYS A 156 -9.10 -2.93 -17.40
CA LYS A 156 -8.62 -3.61 -18.61
C LYS A 156 -9.01 -2.78 -19.83
N VAL A 157 -8.04 -2.51 -20.68
CA VAL A 157 -8.20 -1.68 -21.89
C VAL A 157 -7.89 -2.50 -23.11
N GLY A 158 -8.85 -2.60 -24.03
CA GLY A 158 -8.73 -3.43 -25.22
C GLY A 158 -7.97 -2.75 -26.36
N LYS A 159 -8.04 -1.44 -26.46
CA LYS A 159 -7.47 -0.65 -27.57
C LYS A 159 -7.08 0.77 -27.10
N PRO A 160 -6.17 1.45 -27.84
CA PRO A 160 -5.64 2.77 -27.46
C PRO A 160 -6.68 3.84 -27.21
N ASP A 161 -7.77 3.87 -27.95
CA ASP A 161 -8.82 4.90 -27.84
C ASP A 161 -9.52 4.92 -26.48
N GLU A 162 -9.49 3.81 -25.74
CA GLU A 162 -10.11 3.65 -24.43
C GLU A 162 -9.17 4.06 -23.28
N LEU A 163 -7.88 4.31 -23.59
CA LEU A 163 -6.83 4.49 -22.58
C LEU A 163 -7.06 5.72 -21.68
N SER A 164 -7.57 6.81 -22.25
CA SER A 164 -7.76 8.07 -21.53
C SER A 164 -8.70 7.92 -20.34
N VAL A 165 -9.82 7.21 -20.51
CA VAL A 165 -10.83 6.99 -19.45
C VAL A 165 -10.24 6.09 -18.33
N ALA A 166 -9.48 5.08 -18.72
CA ALA A 166 -8.83 4.19 -17.76
C ALA A 166 -7.76 4.91 -16.93
N ILE A 167 -6.99 5.82 -17.54
CA ILE A 167 -6.00 6.67 -16.87
C ILE A 167 -6.71 7.58 -15.86
N ASP A 168 -7.80 8.25 -16.25
CA ASP A 168 -8.58 9.12 -15.37
C ASP A 168 -9.10 8.33 -14.14
N THR A 169 -9.60 7.13 -14.38
CA THR A 169 -10.06 6.23 -13.31
C THR A 169 -8.93 5.87 -12.34
N ALA A 170 -7.74 5.55 -12.85
CA ALA A 170 -6.58 5.22 -12.02
C ALA A 170 -6.08 6.43 -11.23
N LEU A 171 -5.98 7.60 -11.87
CA LEU A 171 -5.54 8.84 -11.24
C LEU A 171 -6.50 9.34 -10.15
N ALA A 172 -7.81 9.14 -10.33
CA ALA A 172 -8.81 9.49 -9.32
C ALA A 172 -8.67 8.70 -8.01
N ILE A 173 -8.02 7.54 -8.06
CA ILE A 173 -7.81 6.65 -6.90
C ILE A 173 -6.38 6.75 -6.35
N SER A 174 -5.40 7.10 -7.19
CA SER A 174 -4.01 7.19 -6.75
C SER A 174 -3.79 8.35 -5.77
N HIS A 175 -3.16 8.08 -4.63
CA HIS A 175 -2.79 9.09 -3.64
C HIS A 175 -1.54 9.89 -4.06
N CYS A 176 -0.64 9.27 -4.81
CA CYS A 176 0.60 9.92 -5.29
C CYS A 176 0.48 10.49 -6.71
N GLY A 177 -0.70 10.42 -7.35
CA GLY A 177 -0.92 10.93 -8.70
C GLY A 177 -0.16 10.15 -9.77
N ALA A 178 0.09 8.86 -9.56
CA ALA A 178 0.81 8.01 -10.50
C ALA A 178 0.01 6.74 -10.84
N PHE A 179 0.21 6.25 -12.05
CA PHE A 179 -0.40 5.02 -12.53
C PHE A 179 0.63 4.18 -13.30
N ILE A 180 0.30 2.92 -13.49
CA ILE A 180 1.07 1.96 -14.29
C ILE A 180 0.18 1.40 -15.39
N ILE A 181 0.77 1.23 -16.57
CA ILE A 181 0.20 0.46 -17.66
C ILE A 181 1.06 -0.80 -17.80
N GLU A 182 0.41 -1.95 -17.87
CA GLU A 182 1.10 -3.23 -18.06
C GLU A 182 0.33 -4.14 -19.03
N ASP A 183 1.04 -4.99 -19.75
CA ASP A 183 0.44 -6.00 -20.61
C ASP A 183 -0.52 -6.88 -19.81
N PHE A 184 -1.68 -7.19 -20.39
CA PHE A 184 -2.61 -8.13 -19.78
C PHE A 184 -2.09 -9.55 -19.98
N LEU A 185 -1.77 -10.23 -18.89
CA LEU A 185 -1.32 -11.61 -18.94
C LEU A 185 -2.52 -12.53 -19.31
N THR A 186 -2.44 -13.16 -20.48
CA THR A 186 -3.36 -14.21 -20.86
C THR A 186 -2.85 -15.53 -20.29
N PHE A 187 -3.64 -16.12 -19.42
CA PHE A 187 -3.25 -17.35 -18.75
C PHE A 187 -3.74 -18.59 -19.52
N GLN A 188 -2.83 -19.52 -19.77
CA GLN A 188 -3.15 -20.87 -20.19
C GLN A 188 -2.87 -21.84 -19.05
N GLY A 189 -3.83 -21.98 -18.10
CA GLY A 189 -3.64 -22.87 -16.94
C GLY A 189 -4.64 -22.60 -15.81
N PHE A 190 -4.53 -23.34 -14.71
CA PHE A 190 -5.41 -23.19 -13.55
C PHE A 190 -4.98 -22.00 -12.68
N HIS A 191 -5.96 -21.16 -12.28
CA HIS A 191 -5.72 -20.19 -11.23
C HIS A 191 -5.57 -20.91 -9.90
N SER A 192 -4.43 -20.75 -9.23
CA SER A 192 -4.36 -21.00 -7.80
C SER A 192 -4.87 -19.75 -7.08
N SER A 193 -5.98 -19.90 -6.39
CA SER A 193 -6.49 -18.89 -5.45
C SER A 193 -5.67 -18.90 -4.16
#